data_fc4caa8037722a0cb6fa50d677e44e3d
#
_entry.id   fc4caa8037722a0cb6fa50d677e44e3d
#
_cell.length_a   1.000
_cell.length_b   1.000
_cell.length_c   1.000
_cell.angle_alpha   90.00
_cell.angle_beta   90.00
_cell.angle_gamma   90.00
#
_symmetry.space_group_name_H-M   'P 1'
#
loop_
_entity.id
_entity.type
_entity.pdbx_description
1 polymer ?
#
loop_
_entity_poly.entity_id
_entity_poly.type
_entity_poly.pdbx_seq_one_letter_code
_entity_poly.pdbx_strand_id
1 'polypeptide(L)'
;MVVEKFIKAIKRPRLVLSVLLERTAGWWSDRTYLKWHYRLSLGRKLNLDNPITFNEKLQWLKLYNRKPEYTIMVDKVKVKEYVAEKIGDKYIIPTIAVWDSADEIDWDVLPSQFVMKCSHDSGGIIICK
;
A
#
# COMPACT_ATOMS: atom_id res chain seq x y z
N MET A 1 28.26 -6.29 -5.30
CA MET A 1 26.93 -5.65 -5.06
C MET A 1 26.29 -5.01 -6.30
N VAL A 2 26.96 -4.17 -7.10
CA VAL A 2 26.40 -3.58 -8.35
C VAL A 2 26.26 -4.63 -9.45
N VAL A 3 27.26 -5.47 -9.66
CA VAL A 3 27.28 -6.55 -10.69
C VAL A 3 26.20 -7.59 -10.45
N GLU A 4 25.93 -7.97 -9.20
CA GLU A 4 24.84 -8.91 -8.86
C GLU A 4 23.46 -8.34 -9.15
N LYS A 5 23.25 -7.03 -8.91
CA LYS A 5 22.00 -6.34 -9.29
C LYS A 5 21.82 -6.32 -10.81
N PHE A 6 22.89 -6.13 -11.58
CA PHE A 6 22.87 -6.18 -13.03
C PHE A 6 22.54 -7.57 -13.57
N ILE A 7 23.15 -8.62 -13.01
CA ILE A 7 22.89 -10.01 -13.40
C ILE A 7 21.43 -10.41 -13.05
N LYS A 8 20.92 -9.98 -11.89
CA LYS A 8 19.50 -10.18 -11.54
C LYS A 8 18.54 -9.42 -12.47
N ALA A 9 18.93 -8.24 -12.92
CA ALA A 9 18.15 -7.45 -13.87
C ALA A 9 18.06 -8.13 -15.24
N ILE A 10 19.17 -8.65 -15.76
CA ILE A 10 19.22 -9.39 -17.03
C ILE A 10 18.38 -10.69 -16.96
N LYS A 11 18.42 -11.39 -15.83
CA LYS A 11 17.63 -12.61 -15.62
C LYS A 11 16.13 -12.37 -15.42
N ARG A 12 15.70 -11.13 -15.12
CA ARG A 12 14.29 -10.78 -14.88
C ARG A 12 13.91 -9.48 -15.60
N PRO A 13 13.88 -9.44 -16.93
CA PRO A 13 13.65 -8.22 -17.69
C PRO A 13 12.29 -7.57 -17.38
N ARG A 14 11.28 -8.37 -17.02
CA ARG A 14 9.96 -7.85 -16.60
C ARG A 14 10.03 -6.99 -15.35
N LEU A 15 10.92 -7.33 -14.40
CA LEU A 15 11.09 -6.58 -13.16
C LEU A 15 11.75 -5.22 -13.41
N VAL A 16 12.69 -5.15 -14.36
CA VAL A 16 13.31 -3.88 -14.76
C VAL A 16 12.29 -2.98 -15.44
N LEU A 17 11.48 -3.56 -16.33
CA LEU A 17 10.41 -2.83 -17.02
C LEU A 17 9.33 -2.34 -16.04
N SER A 18 8.99 -3.10 -14.99
CA SER A 18 8.03 -2.63 -13.97
C SER A 18 8.58 -1.44 -13.19
N VAL A 19 9.86 -1.46 -12.79
CA VAL A 19 10.49 -0.31 -12.11
C VAL A 19 10.55 0.93 -13.00
N LEU A 20 10.85 0.76 -14.29
CA LEU A 20 10.82 1.88 -15.25
C LEU A 20 9.41 2.44 -15.42
N LEU A 21 8.41 1.57 -15.52
CA LEU A 21 7.01 1.96 -15.61
C LEU A 21 6.57 2.73 -14.36
N GLU A 22 6.97 2.28 -13.16
CA GLU A 22 6.68 2.97 -11.90
C GLU A 22 7.31 4.36 -11.84
N ARG A 23 8.57 4.51 -12.28
CA ARG A 23 9.26 5.80 -12.33
C ARG A 23 8.66 6.79 -13.32
N THR A 24 8.01 6.30 -14.36
CA THR A 24 7.35 7.10 -15.39
C THR A 24 5.84 7.16 -15.18
N ALA A 25 5.32 6.72 -14.04
CA ALA A 25 3.87 6.60 -13.77
C ALA A 25 3.10 7.90 -14.05
N GLY A 26 3.67 9.06 -13.71
CA GLY A 26 3.04 10.36 -13.94
C GLY A 26 2.85 10.75 -15.41
N TRP A 27 3.48 10.05 -16.35
CA TRP A 27 3.35 10.31 -17.81
C TRP A 27 2.23 9.50 -18.46
N TRP A 28 1.70 8.52 -17.76
CA TRP A 28 0.71 7.59 -18.28
C TRP A 28 -0.68 7.90 -17.74
N SER A 29 -1.71 7.68 -18.56
CA SER A 29 -3.05 7.59 -18.00
C SER A 29 -3.15 6.38 -17.06
N ASP A 30 -3.93 6.48 -15.98
CA ASP A 30 -4.13 5.39 -15.01
C ASP A 30 -4.51 4.07 -15.70
N ARG A 31 -5.39 4.15 -16.71
CA ARG A 31 -5.83 2.98 -17.49
C ARG A 31 -4.67 2.31 -18.23
N THR A 32 -3.80 3.10 -18.87
CA THR A 32 -2.64 2.60 -19.62
C THR A 32 -1.60 2.04 -18.66
N TYR A 33 -1.30 2.77 -17.59
CA TYR A 33 -0.38 2.33 -16.54
C TYR A 33 -0.80 0.97 -15.97
N LEU A 34 -2.07 0.81 -15.56
CA LEU A 34 -2.58 -0.43 -15.00
C LEU A 34 -2.52 -1.61 -15.98
N LYS A 35 -2.79 -1.38 -17.26
CA LYS A 35 -2.66 -2.43 -18.29
C LYS A 35 -1.24 -2.94 -18.43
N TRP A 36 -0.26 -2.05 -18.47
CA TRP A 36 1.16 -2.42 -18.54
C TRP A 36 1.67 -3.04 -17.26
N HIS A 37 1.37 -2.45 -16.10
CA HIS A 37 1.76 -2.98 -14.80
C HIS A 37 1.21 -4.41 -14.60
N TYR A 38 -0.06 -4.63 -14.92
CA TYR A 38 -0.69 -5.95 -14.83
C TYR A 38 -0.02 -6.98 -15.75
N ARG A 39 0.29 -6.57 -16.99
CA ARG A 39 0.98 -7.44 -17.95
C ARG A 39 2.40 -7.81 -17.51
N LEU A 40 3.14 -6.86 -16.96
CA LEU A 40 4.50 -7.08 -16.46
C LEU A 40 4.51 -7.96 -15.22
N SER A 41 3.56 -7.75 -14.30
CA SER A 41 3.49 -8.48 -13.03
C SER A 41 2.94 -9.89 -13.18
N LEU A 42 1.85 -10.07 -13.95
CA LEU A 42 1.12 -11.34 -14.06
C LEU A 42 1.31 -12.07 -15.40
N GLY A 43 1.97 -11.44 -16.37
CA GLY A 43 2.19 -12.04 -17.70
C GLY A 43 0.95 -12.16 -18.57
N ARG A 44 -0.18 -11.55 -18.17
CA ARG A 44 -1.48 -11.62 -18.85
C ARG A 44 -1.96 -10.24 -19.25
N LYS A 45 -2.82 -10.16 -20.27
CA LYS A 45 -3.50 -8.92 -20.64
C LYS A 45 -4.58 -8.61 -19.59
N LEU A 46 -4.69 -7.34 -19.19
CA LEU A 46 -5.76 -6.86 -18.32
C LEU A 46 -7.02 -6.57 -19.16
N ASN A 47 -8.12 -7.25 -18.83
CA ASN A 47 -9.43 -6.95 -19.38
C ASN A 47 -10.20 -6.04 -18.40
N LEU A 48 -10.34 -4.77 -18.77
CA LEU A 48 -11.08 -3.78 -17.99
C LEU A 48 -12.53 -3.61 -18.46
N ASP A 49 -12.85 -4.11 -19.63
CA ASP A 49 -14.18 -3.94 -20.22
C ASP A 49 -15.14 -5.06 -19.73
N ASN A 50 -14.59 -6.25 -19.48
CA ASN A 50 -15.28 -7.37 -18.85
C ASN A 50 -14.34 -8.11 -17.88
N PRO A 51 -14.11 -7.58 -16.64
CA PRO A 51 -13.21 -8.18 -15.68
C PRO A 51 -13.83 -9.45 -15.07
N ILE A 52 -13.22 -10.61 -15.33
CA ILE A 52 -13.68 -11.92 -14.83
C ILE A 52 -12.93 -12.32 -13.56
N THR A 53 -11.61 -12.22 -13.58
CA THR A 53 -10.77 -12.66 -12.46
C THR A 53 -10.77 -11.65 -11.33
N PHE A 54 -10.50 -12.12 -10.10
CA PHE A 54 -10.36 -11.25 -8.92
C PHE A 54 -9.37 -10.11 -9.14
N ASN A 55 -8.20 -10.43 -9.72
CA ASN A 55 -7.19 -9.42 -9.99
C ASN A 55 -7.64 -8.37 -11.03
N GLU A 56 -8.39 -8.75 -12.06
CA GLU A 56 -8.96 -7.80 -13.02
C GLU A 56 -10.01 -6.90 -12.37
N LYS A 57 -10.89 -7.48 -11.52
CA LYS A 57 -11.87 -6.72 -10.75
C LYS A 57 -11.21 -5.71 -9.83
N LEU A 58 -10.10 -6.06 -9.16
CA LEU A 58 -9.33 -5.11 -8.34
C LEU A 58 -8.77 -3.94 -9.17
N GLN A 59 -8.23 -4.20 -10.37
CA GLN A 59 -7.75 -3.12 -11.23
C GLN A 59 -8.89 -2.24 -11.74
N TRP A 60 -10.04 -2.83 -12.04
CA TRP A 60 -11.25 -2.09 -12.41
C TRP A 60 -11.72 -1.17 -11.27
N LEU A 61 -11.77 -1.68 -10.04
CA LEU A 61 -12.13 -0.89 -8.85
C LEU A 61 -11.19 0.30 -8.64
N LYS A 62 -9.88 0.15 -8.86
CA LYS A 62 -8.92 1.27 -8.77
C LYS A 62 -9.23 2.42 -9.72
N LEU A 63 -9.84 2.14 -10.88
CA LEU A 63 -10.19 3.17 -11.88
C LEU A 63 -11.56 3.79 -11.62
N TYR A 64 -12.54 2.97 -11.29
CA TYR A 64 -13.94 3.35 -11.37
C TYR A 64 -14.66 3.46 -10.02
N ASN A 65 -14.09 2.90 -8.96
CA ASN A 65 -14.68 2.95 -7.62
C ASN A 65 -13.76 3.73 -6.67
N ARG A 66 -13.66 5.04 -6.88
CA ARG A 66 -12.86 5.96 -6.06
C ARG A 66 -13.78 6.74 -5.13
N LYS A 67 -13.83 6.34 -3.88
CA LYS A 67 -14.62 7.02 -2.84
C LYS A 67 -13.68 7.69 -1.84
N PRO A 68 -14.01 8.91 -1.37
CA PRO A 68 -13.21 9.61 -0.35
C PRO A 68 -13.03 8.81 0.94
N GLU A 69 -14.05 8.01 1.32
CA GLU A 69 -14.02 7.18 2.52
C GLU A 69 -12.86 6.14 2.50
N TYR A 70 -12.41 5.74 1.31
CA TYR A 70 -11.30 4.79 1.21
C TYR A 70 -9.99 5.36 1.74
N THR A 71 -9.79 6.67 1.68
CA THR A 71 -8.63 7.33 2.28
C THR A 71 -8.66 7.22 3.81
N ILE A 72 -9.85 7.31 4.42
CA ILE A 72 -10.05 7.12 5.85
C ILE A 72 -9.79 5.64 6.23
N MET A 73 -10.29 4.71 5.42
CA MET A 73 -10.16 3.28 5.67
C MET A 73 -8.73 2.75 5.57
N VAL A 74 -7.84 3.40 4.82
CA VAL A 74 -6.43 2.99 4.71
C VAL A 74 -5.52 3.65 5.74
N ASP A 75 -5.95 4.75 6.35
CA ASP A 75 -5.27 5.41 7.44
C ASP A 75 -5.47 4.63 8.75
N LYS A 76 -4.37 4.15 9.38
CA LYS A 76 -4.42 3.27 10.55
C LYS A 76 -4.94 3.96 11.83
N VAL A 77 -4.94 5.29 11.86
CA VAL A 77 -5.50 6.08 12.96
C VAL A 77 -6.99 6.32 12.71
N LYS A 78 -7.32 6.93 11.58
CA LYS A 78 -8.69 7.32 11.24
C LYS A 78 -9.63 6.13 11.06
N VAL A 79 -9.13 4.99 10.57
CA VAL A 79 -9.96 3.78 10.43
C VAL A 79 -10.48 3.27 11.77
N LYS A 80 -9.77 3.51 12.87
CA LYS A 80 -10.22 3.08 14.20
C LYS A 80 -11.51 3.80 14.61
N GLU A 81 -11.57 5.11 14.42
CA GLU A 81 -12.76 5.92 14.66
C GLU A 81 -13.92 5.43 13.77
N TYR A 82 -13.66 5.27 12.48
CA TYR A 82 -14.64 4.76 11.53
C TYR A 82 -15.20 3.38 11.92
N VAL A 83 -14.34 2.47 12.37
CA VAL A 83 -14.76 1.12 12.80
C VAL A 83 -15.51 1.19 14.13
N ALA A 84 -15.05 2.03 15.08
CA ALA A 84 -15.73 2.24 16.37
C ALA A 84 -17.16 2.70 16.19
N GLU A 85 -17.41 3.66 15.28
CA GLU A 85 -18.75 4.14 14.93
C GLU A 85 -19.66 3.03 14.35
N LYS A 86 -19.09 2.07 13.60
CA LYS A 86 -19.88 1.03 12.92
C LYS A 86 -20.20 -0.18 13.77
N ILE A 87 -19.25 -0.63 14.58
CA ILE A 87 -19.36 -1.90 15.32
C ILE A 87 -19.02 -1.79 16.81
N GLY A 88 -18.60 -0.60 17.27
CA GLY A 88 -18.30 -0.30 18.66
C GLY A 88 -16.83 -0.40 19.03
N ASP A 89 -16.46 0.32 20.10
CA ASP A 89 -15.07 0.49 20.57
C ASP A 89 -14.42 -0.82 21.03
N LYS A 90 -15.18 -1.79 21.48
CA LYS A 90 -14.68 -3.07 22.00
C LYS A 90 -13.87 -3.88 21.00
N TYR A 91 -13.99 -3.57 19.71
CA TYR A 91 -13.24 -4.24 18.65
C TYR A 91 -11.98 -3.47 18.23
N ILE A 92 -11.71 -2.33 18.86
CA ILE A 92 -10.57 -1.48 18.52
C ILE A 92 -9.38 -1.83 19.42
N ILE A 93 -8.25 -2.16 18.80
CA ILE A 93 -6.98 -2.29 19.51
C ILE A 93 -6.58 -0.90 20.01
N PRO A 94 -6.33 -0.71 21.32
CA PRO A 94 -5.95 0.57 21.88
C PRO A 94 -4.72 1.16 21.17
N THR A 95 -4.73 2.48 20.97
CA THR A 95 -3.58 3.25 20.52
C THR A 95 -2.97 3.92 21.74
N ILE A 96 -1.68 3.71 21.99
CA ILE A 96 -0.98 4.32 23.13
C ILE A 96 -0.79 5.80 22.85
N ALA A 97 -0.24 6.14 21.67
CA ALA A 97 -0.03 7.52 21.25
C ALA A 97 0.06 7.62 19.72
N VAL A 98 -0.09 8.82 19.21
CA VAL A 98 0.10 9.20 17.80
C VAL A 98 0.98 10.43 17.77
N TRP A 99 2.01 10.43 16.93
CA TRP A 99 2.94 11.54 16.72
C TRP A 99 3.05 11.84 15.23
N ASP A 100 3.21 13.09 14.88
CA ASP A 100 3.34 13.53 13.49
C ASP A 100 4.79 13.40 12.99
N SER A 101 5.76 13.45 13.87
CA SER A 101 7.17 13.26 13.54
C SER A 101 7.90 12.36 14.53
N ALA A 102 9.05 11.82 14.10
CA ALA A 102 9.89 10.97 14.94
C ALA A 102 10.50 11.72 16.14
N ASP A 103 10.70 13.03 16.01
CA ASP A 103 11.31 13.88 17.04
C ASP A 103 10.34 14.20 18.19
N GLU A 104 9.04 13.98 17.97
CA GLU A 104 7.99 14.20 18.96
C GLU A 104 7.71 12.97 19.83
N ILE A 105 8.36 11.84 19.54
CA ILE A 105 8.10 10.59 20.26
C ILE A 105 8.48 10.74 21.73
N ASP A 106 7.46 10.66 22.59
CA ASP A 106 7.66 10.56 24.01
C ASP A 106 7.92 9.10 24.40
N TRP A 107 9.18 8.79 24.67
CA TRP A 107 9.63 7.45 25.01
C TRP A 107 9.20 7.00 26.40
N ASP A 108 8.90 7.92 27.30
CA ASP A 108 8.54 7.64 28.69
C ASP A 108 7.10 7.10 28.82
N VAL A 109 6.24 7.41 27.86
CA VAL A 109 4.85 6.88 27.83
C VAL A 109 4.75 5.48 27.24
N LEU A 110 5.83 4.97 26.64
CA LEU A 110 5.80 3.67 25.96
C LEU A 110 6.08 2.53 26.96
N PRO A 111 5.30 1.42 26.90
CA PRO A 111 5.60 0.22 27.67
C PRO A 111 6.89 -0.44 27.17
N SER A 112 7.40 -1.43 27.93
CA SER A 112 8.60 -2.18 27.52
C SER A 112 8.44 -2.94 26.20
N GLN A 113 7.21 -3.25 25.82
CA GLN A 113 6.88 -3.93 24.55
C GLN A 113 5.82 -3.15 23.82
N PHE A 114 6.12 -2.75 22.58
CA PHE A 114 5.18 -2.00 21.74
C PHE A 114 5.44 -2.23 20.25
N VAL A 115 4.48 -1.85 19.45
CA VAL A 115 4.58 -1.84 17.99
C VAL A 115 4.31 -0.43 17.48
N MET A 116 5.25 0.11 16.72
CA MET A 116 5.15 1.41 16.07
C MET A 116 4.88 1.20 14.58
N LYS A 117 3.97 1.97 14.01
CA LYS A 117 3.56 1.86 12.60
C LYS A 117 3.32 3.24 12.01
N CYS A 118 3.71 3.43 10.75
CA CYS A 118 3.25 4.60 9.99
C CYS A 118 1.76 4.50 9.68
N SER A 119 1.03 5.62 9.73
CA SER A 119 -0.42 5.66 9.52
C SER A 119 -0.83 5.22 8.12
N HIS A 120 -0.06 5.57 7.09
CA HIS A 120 -0.41 5.42 5.67
C HIS A 120 0.50 4.45 4.88
N ASP A 121 1.52 3.85 5.52
CA ASP A 121 2.45 2.93 4.86
C ASP A 121 2.08 1.46 5.13
N SER A 122 2.44 0.57 4.20
CA SER A 122 2.22 -0.88 4.31
C SER A 122 3.43 -1.67 4.83
N GLY A 123 4.58 -1.04 5.02
CA GLY A 123 5.83 -1.70 5.42
C GLY A 123 6.55 -1.11 6.63
N GLY A 124 6.22 0.12 7.01
CA GLY A 124 6.85 0.84 8.14
C GLY A 124 6.37 0.30 9.49
N ILE A 125 7.00 -0.78 9.98
CA ILE A 125 6.67 -1.40 11.27
C ILE A 125 7.96 -1.58 12.06
N ILE A 126 7.95 -1.12 13.31
CA ILE A 126 9.00 -1.38 14.31
C ILE A 126 8.38 -2.16 15.47
N ILE A 127 8.96 -3.27 15.83
CA ILE A 127 8.53 -4.12 16.96
C ILE A 127 9.60 -4.06 18.04
N CYS A 128 9.26 -3.50 19.20
CA CYS A 128 10.09 -3.54 20.41
C CYS A 128 9.59 -4.67 21.31
N LYS A 129 10.54 -5.52 21.76
CA LYS A 129 10.29 -6.70 22.62
C LYS A 129 11.10 -6.61 23.90
#